data_4a21d2c09c15f248b927f2b9b59c757a
#
_entry.id   4a21d2c09c15f248b927f2b9b59c757a
#
_cell.length_a   1.000
_cell.length_b   1.000
_cell.length_c   1.000
_cell.angle_alpha   90.00
_cell.angle_beta   90.00
_cell.angle_gamma   90.00
#
_symmetry.space_group_name_H-M   'P 1'
#
loop_
_entity.id
_entity.type
_entity.pdbx_description
1 polymer ?
#
loop_
_entity_poly.entity_id
_entity_poly.type
_entity_poly.pdbx_seq_one_letter_code
_entity_poly.pdbx_strand_id
1 'polypeptide(L)'
;MMKKFAKWLEVLLMICLMLTACTPAGTAGGGSETVYSQETQNLEKLCKVWGYVKYTHPVFLTGEKDWDAELIALIPQVRQAENSEETNKILNEWLLSLGEIKYKTDETTALWSSAKEEDKVVIADTSWVFDQEYLGEELSANMEPLTKPLP
;
A
#
# COMPACT_ATOMS: atom_id res chain seq x y z
N MET A 1 6.44 -41.46 -55.20
CA MET A 1 6.47 -41.66 -53.75
C MET A 1 7.23 -40.56 -52.97
N MET A 2 8.25 -39.91 -53.52
CA MET A 2 9.06 -38.88 -52.86
C MET A 2 8.32 -37.61 -52.38
N LYS A 3 7.32 -37.13 -53.14
CA LYS A 3 6.58 -35.91 -52.78
C LYS A 3 5.68 -36.05 -51.53
N LYS A 4 5.26 -37.29 -51.20
CA LYS A 4 4.48 -37.52 -49.95
C LYS A 4 5.40 -37.59 -48.70
N PHE A 5 6.59 -38.07 -48.86
CA PHE A 5 7.61 -38.09 -47.80
C PHE A 5 8.06 -36.71 -47.36
N ALA A 6 8.24 -35.79 -48.34
CA ALA A 6 8.66 -34.41 -48.07
C ALA A 6 7.61 -33.67 -47.20
N LYS A 7 6.31 -33.82 -47.51
CA LYS A 7 5.24 -33.20 -46.72
C LYS A 7 5.13 -33.76 -45.30
N TRP A 8 5.39 -35.04 -45.11
CA TRP A 8 5.43 -35.66 -43.79
C TRP A 8 6.59 -35.16 -42.95
N LEU A 9 7.74 -34.91 -43.60
CA LEU A 9 8.93 -34.36 -42.94
C LEU A 9 8.73 -32.91 -42.49
N GLU A 10 8.03 -32.08 -43.28
CA GLU A 10 7.68 -30.70 -42.93
C GLU A 10 6.69 -30.65 -41.75
N VAL A 11 5.68 -31.53 -41.73
CA VAL A 11 4.73 -31.62 -40.62
C VAL A 11 5.40 -32.07 -39.33
N LEU A 12 6.34 -33.02 -39.43
CA LEU A 12 7.11 -33.52 -38.26
C LEU A 12 8.03 -32.42 -37.71
N LEU A 13 8.67 -31.62 -38.60
CA LEU A 13 9.50 -30.47 -38.21
C LEU A 13 8.69 -29.37 -37.52
N MET A 14 7.49 -29.09 -38.01
CA MET A 14 6.56 -28.12 -37.39
C MET A 14 6.13 -28.57 -36.00
N ILE A 15 5.87 -29.85 -35.79
CA ILE A 15 5.47 -30.41 -34.49
C ILE A 15 6.64 -30.37 -33.49
N CYS A 16 7.87 -30.63 -33.94
CA CYS A 16 9.07 -30.49 -33.09
C CYS A 16 9.34 -29.05 -32.63
N LEU A 17 9.04 -28.05 -33.47
CA LEU A 17 9.21 -26.62 -33.13
C LEU A 17 8.20 -26.14 -32.08
N MET A 18 7.03 -26.77 -31.99
CA MET A 18 6.00 -26.43 -30.97
C MET A 18 6.27 -27.07 -29.59
N LEU A 19 7.18 -28.05 -29.51
CA LEU A 19 7.50 -28.73 -28.24
C LEU A 19 8.67 -28.13 -27.45
N THR A 20 9.36 -27.12 -28.02
CA THR A 20 10.50 -26.47 -27.35
C THR A 20 10.14 -25.27 -26.48
N ALA A 21 8.83 -24.97 -26.28
CA ALA A 21 8.38 -23.82 -25.50
C ALA A 21 8.17 -24.11 -23.99
N CYS A 22 8.54 -25.29 -23.49
CA CYS A 22 8.47 -25.62 -22.07
C CYS A 22 9.82 -26.10 -21.53
N THR A 23 10.82 -25.19 -21.49
CA THR A 23 11.94 -25.38 -20.58
C THR A 23 11.58 -24.72 -19.25
N PRO A 24 11.56 -25.45 -18.13
CA PRO A 24 11.58 -24.81 -16.83
C PRO A 24 12.96 -24.15 -16.70
N ALA A 25 13.00 -22.83 -16.74
CA ALA A 25 14.20 -22.05 -16.48
C ALA A 25 14.68 -22.40 -15.08
N GLY A 26 15.89 -22.93 -15.02
CA GLY A 26 16.58 -23.25 -13.78
C GLY A 26 16.74 -22.01 -12.93
N THR A 27 16.60 -22.20 -11.63
CA THR A 27 16.91 -21.33 -10.52
C THR A 27 18.23 -20.58 -10.70
N ALA A 28 18.15 -19.32 -11.13
CA ALA A 28 19.16 -18.32 -10.85
C ALA A 28 18.50 -17.39 -9.83
N GLY A 29 19.07 -17.29 -8.63
CA GLY A 29 18.62 -16.42 -7.57
C GLY A 29 18.77 -14.94 -7.94
N GLY A 30 17.74 -14.38 -8.53
CA GLY A 30 17.48 -12.97 -8.68
C GLY A 30 16.08 -12.77 -8.11
N GLY A 31 15.96 -11.90 -7.11
CA GLY A 31 14.67 -11.54 -6.57
C GLY A 31 13.76 -11.12 -7.71
N SER A 32 12.77 -11.94 -8.02
CA SER A 32 11.68 -11.53 -8.90
C SER A 32 10.93 -10.46 -8.12
N GLU A 33 11.10 -9.19 -8.46
CA GLU A 33 10.14 -8.17 -8.04
C GLU A 33 8.78 -8.63 -8.58
N THR A 34 7.95 -9.10 -7.67
CA THR A 34 6.55 -9.39 -7.99
C THR A 34 5.89 -8.07 -8.34
N VAL A 35 5.69 -7.84 -9.64
CA VAL A 35 4.92 -6.67 -10.10
C VAL A 35 3.46 -6.93 -9.69
N TYR A 36 3.05 -6.31 -8.59
CA TYR A 36 1.66 -6.35 -8.12
C TYR A 36 0.76 -5.57 -9.08
N SER A 37 -0.51 -6.02 -9.18
CA SER A 37 -1.53 -5.25 -9.92
C SER A 37 -1.73 -3.86 -9.29
N GLN A 38 -2.20 -2.90 -10.08
CA GLN A 38 -2.51 -1.56 -9.58
C GLN A 38 -3.50 -1.62 -8.40
N GLU A 39 -4.53 -2.45 -8.49
CA GLU A 39 -5.47 -2.68 -7.39
C GLU A 39 -4.76 -3.13 -6.11
N THR A 40 -3.80 -4.04 -6.21
CA THR A 40 -3.05 -4.52 -5.04
C THR A 40 -2.21 -3.39 -4.42
N GLN A 41 -1.54 -2.59 -5.24
CA GLN A 41 -0.74 -1.45 -4.78
C GLN A 41 -1.62 -0.39 -4.11
N ASN A 42 -2.80 -0.12 -4.68
CA ASN A 42 -3.76 0.82 -4.11
C ASN A 42 -4.27 0.36 -2.73
N LEU A 43 -4.61 -0.93 -2.60
CA LEU A 43 -5.07 -1.51 -1.34
C LEU A 43 -3.96 -1.57 -0.28
N GLU A 44 -2.71 -1.84 -0.68
CA GLU A 44 -1.56 -1.78 0.22
C GLU A 44 -1.39 -0.36 0.79
N LYS A 45 -1.44 0.65 -0.09
CA LYS A 45 -1.38 2.05 0.31
C LYS A 45 -2.52 2.44 1.25
N LEU A 46 -3.76 2.02 0.91
CA LEU A 46 -4.91 2.22 1.79
C LEU A 46 -4.66 1.63 3.18
N CYS A 47 -4.22 0.38 3.26
CA CYS A 47 -3.95 -0.28 4.55
C CYS A 47 -2.90 0.49 5.37
N LYS A 48 -1.85 0.98 4.72
CA LYS A 48 -0.76 1.71 5.38
C LYS A 48 -1.23 3.08 5.90
N VAL A 49 -1.90 3.87 5.05
CA VAL A 49 -2.40 5.20 5.41
C VAL A 49 -3.51 5.11 6.45
N TRP A 50 -4.52 4.28 6.19
CA TRP A 50 -5.65 4.09 7.11
C TRP A 50 -5.19 3.55 8.47
N GLY A 51 -4.31 2.54 8.48
CA GLY A 51 -3.78 1.97 9.71
C GLY A 51 -3.02 2.99 10.55
N TYR A 52 -2.25 3.88 9.90
CA TYR A 52 -1.54 4.95 10.58
C TYR A 52 -2.50 5.99 11.18
N VAL A 53 -3.43 6.49 10.35
CA VAL A 53 -4.43 7.50 10.75
C VAL A 53 -5.31 7.00 11.91
N LYS A 54 -5.65 5.72 11.94
CA LYS A 54 -6.41 5.09 13.04
C LYS A 54 -5.78 5.36 14.41
N TYR A 55 -4.47 5.25 14.51
CA TYR A 55 -3.76 5.36 15.79
C TYR A 55 -3.20 6.75 16.09
N THR A 56 -3.37 7.69 15.16
CA THR A 56 -2.80 9.04 15.28
C THR A 56 -3.84 10.15 15.16
N HIS A 57 -4.96 9.94 14.48
CA HIS A 57 -5.97 10.99 14.30
C HIS A 57 -6.92 11.09 15.51
N PRO A 58 -7.12 12.29 16.09
CA PRO A 58 -7.93 12.49 17.31
C PRO A 58 -9.33 11.91 17.22
N VAL A 59 -9.99 12.02 16.07
CA VAL A 59 -11.38 11.56 15.87
C VAL A 59 -11.57 10.05 16.13
N PHE A 60 -10.54 9.26 15.86
CA PHE A 60 -10.56 7.82 16.14
C PHE A 60 -10.11 7.51 17.56
N LEU A 61 -9.16 8.28 18.08
CA LEU A 61 -8.69 8.13 19.46
C LEU A 61 -9.79 8.46 20.49
N THR A 62 -10.69 9.40 20.15
CA THR A 62 -11.84 9.76 21.00
C THR A 62 -13.08 8.90 20.74
N GLY A 63 -13.07 8.05 19.70
CA GLY A 63 -14.22 7.23 19.32
C GLY A 63 -15.37 8.00 18.67
N GLU A 64 -15.11 9.22 18.19
CA GLU A 64 -16.14 10.05 17.53
C GLU A 64 -16.53 9.50 16.14
N LYS A 65 -15.64 8.73 15.50
CA LYS A 65 -15.90 8.03 14.24
C LYS A 65 -15.56 6.55 14.36
N ASP A 66 -16.32 5.74 13.64
CA ASP A 66 -16.08 4.31 13.49
C ASP A 66 -15.06 4.09 12.36
N TRP A 67 -13.85 3.72 12.71
CA TRP A 67 -12.76 3.50 11.79
C TRP A 67 -12.95 2.29 10.87
N ASP A 68 -13.70 1.27 11.29
CA ASP A 68 -14.06 0.12 10.43
C ASP A 68 -15.05 0.54 9.35
N ALA A 69 -16.04 1.35 9.70
CA ALA A 69 -17.00 1.88 8.75
C ALA A 69 -16.33 2.77 7.71
N GLU A 70 -15.36 3.60 8.11
CA GLU A 70 -14.55 4.42 7.20
C GLU A 70 -13.74 3.55 6.23
N LEU A 71 -13.11 2.45 6.70
CA LEU A 71 -12.39 1.52 5.84
C LEU A 71 -13.30 0.87 4.80
N ILE A 72 -14.46 0.37 5.24
CA ILE A 72 -15.43 -0.29 4.36
C ILE A 72 -15.89 0.68 3.25
N ALA A 73 -16.05 1.96 3.55
CA ALA A 73 -16.43 2.97 2.58
C ALA A 73 -15.31 3.30 1.57
N LEU A 74 -14.03 3.21 1.99
CA LEU A 74 -12.88 3.53 1.15
C LEU A 74 -12.51 2.40 0.18
N ILE A 75 -12.63 1.15 0.59
CA ILE A 75 -12.20 -0.01 -0.20
C ILE A 75 -12.70 0.04 -1.65
N PRO A 76 -14.00 0.22 -1.95
CA PRO A 76 -14.47 0.20 -3.33
C PRO A 76 -13.94 1.37 -4.16
N GLN A 77 -13.68 2.53 -3.57
CA GLN A 77 -13.14 3.70 -4.25
C GLN A 77 -11.67 3.48 -4.62
N VAL A 78 -10.88 3.03 -3.66
CA VAL A 78 -9.44 2.78 -3.84
C VAL A 78 -9.19 1.62 -4.81
N ARG A 79 -10.03 0.58 -4.79
CA ARG A 79 -9.92 -0.53 -5.76
C ARG A 79 -10.12 -0.11 -7.20
N GLN A 80 -10.93 0.92 -7.45
CA GLN A 80 -11.25 1.42 -8.78
C GLN A 80 -10.27 2.48 -9.29
N ALA A 81 -9.40 2.99 -8.43
CA ALA A 81 -8.41 3.98 -8.82
C ALA A 81 -7.44 3.41 -9.88
N GLU A 82 -7.27 4.14 -10.97
CA GLU A 82 -6.50 3.69 -12.14
C GLU A 82 -4.98 3.77 -11.91
N ASN A 83 -4.55 4.62 -10.96
CA ASN A 83 -3.14 4.90 -10.69
C ASN A 83 -2.92 5.39 -9.25
N SER A 84 -1.64 5.56 -8.89
CA SER A 84 -1.23 6.01 -7.56
C SER A 84 -1.69 7.44 -7.24
N GLU A 85 -1.75 8.34 -8.22
CA GLU A 85 -2.18 9.73 -8.03
C GLU A 85 -3.66 9.79 -7.63
N GLU A 86 -4.51 9.04 -8.33
CA GLU A 86 -5.93 8.95 -8.00
C GLU A 86 -6.15 8.33 -6.61
N THR A 87 -5.39 7.30 -6.27
CA THR A 87 -5.40 6.72 -4.93
C THR A 87 -5.02 7.75 -3.87
N ASN A 88 -3.96 8.52 -4.09
CA ASN A 88 -3.51 9.56 -3.18
C ASN A 88 -4.60 10.64 -2.99
N LYS A 89 -5.28 11.03 -4.08
CA LYS A 89 -6.39 11.99 -4.01
C LYS A 89 -7.55 11.46 -3.17
N ILE A 90 -7.99 10.22 -3.40
CA ILE A 90 -9.06 9.60 -2.61
C ILE A 90 -8.70 9.57 -1.13
N LEU A 91 -7.47 9.17 -0.79
CA LEU A 91 -7.00 9.11 0.59
C LEU A 91 -6.88 10.50 1.22
N ASN A 92 -6.47 11.50 0.45
CA ASN A 92 -6.40 12.88 0.90
C ASN A 92 -7.79 13.48 1.18
N GLU A 93 -8.74 13.28 0.28
CA GLU A 93 -10.13 13.72 0.46
C GLU A 93 -10.76 13.06 1.70
N TRP A 94 -10.51 11.78 1.90
CA TRP A 94 -10.92 11.07 3.10
C TRP A 94 -10.29 11.67 4.35
N LEU A 95 -8.97 11.86 4.39
CA LEU A 95 -8.27 12.41 5.55
C LEU A 95 -8.84 13.79 5.93
N LEU A 96 -9.06 14.66 4.95
CA LEU A 96 -9.66 15.98 5.17
C LEU A 96 -11.10 15.89 5.69
N SER A 97 -11.85 14.84 5.30
CA SER A 97 -13.22 14.62 5.78
C SER A 97 -13.30 14.22 7.25
N LEU A 98 -12.21 13.78 7.85
CA LEU A 98 -12.12 13.44 9.27
C LEU A 98 -12.17 14.66 10.19
N GLY A 99 -11.92 15.85 9.64
CA GLY A 99 -11.94 17.10 10.36
C GLY A 99 -10.55 17.54 10.83
N GLU A 100 -10.54 18.54 11.71
CA GLU A 100 -9.31 19.19 12.13
C GLU A 100 -8.51 18.33 13.13
N ILE A 101 -7.19 18.28 12.94
CA ILE A 101 -6.27 17.56 13.82
C ILE A 101 -6.02 18.42 15.06
N LYS A 102 -6.86 18.25 16.07
CA LYS A 102 -6.74 18.92 17.37
C LYS A 102 -6.57 17.90 18.46
N TYR A 103 -5.40 17.82 19.03
CA TYR A 103 -5.17 17.02 20.23
C TYR A 103 -5.61 17.79 21.48
N LYS A 104 -6.43 17.17 22.31
CA LYS A 104 -6.69 17.71 23.65
C LYS A 104 -5.40 17.53 24.46
N THR A 105 -4.82 18.63 24.91
CA THR A 105 -3.69 18.62 25.82
C THR A 105 -4.20 18.21 27.19
N ASP A 106 -4.21 16.93 27.50
CA ASP A 106 -4.43 16.42 28.83
C ASP A 106 -3.38 15.36 29.20
N GLU A 107 -3.44 14.91 30.45
CA GLU A 107 -2.40 14.23 31.22
C GLU A 107 -1.70 13.01 30.57
N THR A 108 -2.12 12.55 29.42
CA THR A 108 -1.57 11.35 28.75
C THR A 108 -0.16 11.51 28.22
N THR A 109 0.23 12.74 27.89
CA THR A 109 1.61 13.05 27.44
C THR A 109 2.64 12.83 28.53
N ALA A 110 2.24 13.07 29.78
CA ALA A 110 3.11 12.85 30.93
C ALA A 110 3.48 11.37 31.09
N LEU A 111 2.59 10.45 30.70
CA LEU A 111 2.81 9.01 30.83
C LEU A 111 3.95 8.51 29.92
N TRP A 112 4.00 8.95 28.65
CA TRP A 112 5.06 8.54 27.74
C TRP A 112 6.42 9.16 28.10
N SER A 113 6.45 10.46 28.42
CA SER A 113 7.68 11.13 28.81
C SER A 113 8.25 10.63 30.13
N SER A 114 7.39 10.13 31.04
CA SER A 114 7.80 9.55 32.32
C SER A 114 8.07 8.05 32.26
N ALA A 115 7.73 7.37 31.16
CA ALA A 115 8.02 5.95 30.97
C ALA A 115 9.54 5.72 30.95
N LYS A 116 10.01 4.65 31.59
CA LYS A 116 11.43 4.28 31.53
C LYS A 116 11.77 3.86 30.10
N GLU A 117 13.01 4.09 29.66
CA GLU A 117 13.47 3.71 28.33
C GLU A 117 13.28 2.21 28.03
N GLU A 118 13.41 1.35 29.03
CA GLU A 118 13.21 -0.09 28.95
C GLU A 118 11.75 -0.49 28.67
N ASP A 119 10.79 0.39 29.01
CA ASP A 119 9.36 0.20 28.80
C ASP A 119 8.88 0.82 27.47
N LYS A 120 9.74 1.62 26.83
CA LYS A 120 9.43 2.24 25.54
C LYS A 120 9.66 1.23 24.41
N VAL A 121 8.59 0.64 23.93
CA VAL A 121 8.62 -0.23 22.75
C VAL A 121 8.84 0.62 21.49
N VAL A 122 9.45 0.03 20.49
CA VAL A 122 9.89 0.63 19.23
C VAL A 122 8.96 1.73 18.70
N ILE A 123 9.53 2.91 18.48
CA ILE A 123 8.84 4.01 17.78
C ILE A 123 8.61 3.56 16.34
N ALA A 124 7.37 3.65 15.87
CA ALA A 124 7.04 3.34 14.48
C ALA A 124 7.83 4.26 13.53
N ASP A 125 8.40 3.70 12.48
CA ASP A 125 9.02 4.50 11.42
C ASP A 125 7.92 5.28 10.68
N THR A 126 7.97 6.60 10.81
CA THR A 126 7.05 7.54 10.17
C THR A 126 7.68 8.28 9.00
N SER A 127 8.91 7.94 8.60
CA SER A 127 9.64 8.62 7.52
C SER A 127 8.89 8.59 6.18
N TRP A 128 8.14 7.52 5.92
CA TRP A 128 7.33 7.35 4.74
C TRP A 128 6.20 8.39 4.58
N VAL A 129 5.78 9.05 5.67
CA VAL A 129 4.76 10.12 5.62
C VAL A 129 5.28 11.33 4.82
N PHE A 130 6.60 11.53 4.79
CA PHE A 130 7.26 12.62 4.06
C PHE A 130 7.67 12.22 2.63
N ASP A 131 7.38 10.99 2.22
CA ASP A 131 7.66 10.49 0.86
C ASP A 131 6.58 10.99 -0.12
N GLN A 132 6.86 12.13 -0.75
CA GLN A 132 5.97 12.75 -1.73
C GLN A 132 5.89 11.98 -3.05
N GLU A 133 6.86 11.15 -3.37
CA GLU A 133 6.77 10.26 -4.54
C GLU A 133 5.73 9.16 -4.29
N TYR A 134 5.66 8.66 -3.06
CA TYR A 134 4.71 7.63 -2.65
C TYR A 134 3.30 8.18 -2.38
N LEU A 135 3.18 9.29 -1.63
CA LEU A 135 1.89 9.84 -1.14
C LEU A 135 1.35 11.00 -1.99
N GLY A 136 2.18 11.61 -2.85
CA GLY A 136 1.88 12.90 -3.43
C GLY A 136 2.08 14.04 -2.42
N GLU A 137 2.18 15.26 -2.93
CA GLU A 137 2.47 16.44 -2.12
C GLU A 137 1.36 16.72 -1.10
N GLU A 138 0.10 16.70 -1.54
CA GLU A 138 -1.05 17.09 -0.70
C GLU A 138 -1.30 16.10 0.44
N LEU A 139 -1.34 14.78 0.17
CA LEU A 139 -1.58 13.78 1.19
C LEU A 139 -0.44 13.77 2.20
N SER A 140 0.82 13.84 1.74
CA SER A 140 2.00 13.93 2.60
C SER A 140 1.92 15.13 3.53
N ALA A 141 1.64 16.33 3.00
CA ALA A 141 1.50 17.55 3.79
C ALA A 141 0.37 17.47 4.83
N ASN A 142 -0.77 16.90 4.46
CA ASN A 142 -1.92 16.75 5.37
C ASN A 142 -1.71 15.65 6.42
N MET A 143 -0.83 14.67 6.18
CA MET A 143 -0.45 13.65 7.16
C MET A 143 0.66 14.11 8.12
N GLU A 144 1.47 15.09 7.74
CA GLU A 144 2.58 15.58 8.58
C GLU A 144 2.17 15.93 10.02
N PRO A 145 1.05 16.63 10.29
CA PRO A 145 0.63 16.93 11.65
C PRO A 145 0.44 15.70 12.54
N LEU A 146 0.11 14.55 11.95
CA LEU A 146 -0.08 13.29 12.67
C LEU A 146 1.24 12.63 13.11
N THR A 147 2.39 13.09 12.60
CA THR A 147 3.72 12.56 13.00
C THR A 147 4.23 13.17 14.28
N LYS A 148 3.60 14.26 14.74
CA LYS A 148 4.00 14.91 15.99
C LYS A 148 3.61 14.00 17.15
N PRO A 149 4.50 13.85 18.16
CA PRO A 149 4.13 13.11 19.36
C PRO A 149 2.84 13.73 19.93
N LEU A 150 1.94 12.86 20.35
CA LEU A 150 0.75 13.28 21.10
C LEU A 150 1.21 14.14 22.29
N PRO A 151 0.63 15.32 22.47
CA PRO A 151 1.03 16.21 23.54
C PRO A 151 0.84 15.59 24.91
#